data_b64f47de8d94cd2c358cd350071d3fce
#
_entry.id   b64f47de8d94cd2c358cd350071d3fce
#
_cell.length_a   1.000
_cell.length_b   1.000
_cell.length_c   1.000
_cell.angle_alpha   90.00
_cell.angle_beta   90.00
_cell.angle_gamma   90.00
#
_symmetry.space_group_name_H-M   'P 1'
#
loop_
_entity.id
_entity.type
_entity.pdbx_description
1 polymer ?
#
loop_
_entity_poly.entity_id
_entity_poly.type
_entity_poly.pdbx_seq_one_letter_code
_entity_poly.pdbx_strand_id
1 'polypeptide(L)'
;RGDGRPRPLVLRKDFIIDAYQMLEARAYGADTALLIVSVLTDAELAELIAAARAVAMEPLVEVNTEEELERALSCGAKVIGVNNRNLHTFKVDLTTTERLAAIVAARGALVAFPPAADGVAVDDDAVVMVALSGIRTRRDALRFEQCGCSAILVGESLMRAADPSAALQALVRGDGRGRGVRVKV
;
A
#
# COMPACT_ATOMS: atom_id res chain seq x y z
N ARG A 1 6.62 11.97 21.76
CA ARG A 1 7.54 13.07 21.38
C ARG A 1 6.78 14.37 21.56
N GLY A 2 7.30 15.31 22.38
CA GLY A 2 6.58 16.53 22.77
C GLY A 2 6.72 17.70 21.78
N ASP A 3 7.00 17.42 20.49
CA ASP A 3 7.19 18.45 19.45
C ASP A 3 5.91 18.72 18.62
N GLY A 4 4.77 18.13 19.01
CA GLY A 4 3.48 18.31 18.33
C GLY A 4 3.40 17.72 16.91
N ARG A 5 4.45 17.04 16.43
CA ARG A 5 4.44 16.40 15.12
C ARG A 5 3.79 15.03 15.20
N PRO A 6 2.91 14.66 14.23
CA PRO A 6 2.39 13.31 14.18
C PRO A 6 3.55 12.32 13.99
N ARG A 7 3.53 11.21 14.72
CA ARG A 7 4.50 10.14 14.49
C ARG A 7 4.25 9.49 13.12
N PRO A 8 5.30 8.94 12.48
CA PRO A 8 5.10 8.11 11.29
C PRO A 8 4.20 6.90 11.61
N LEU A 9 3.37 6.50 10.64
CA LEU A 9 2.62 5.26 10.72
C LEU A 9 3.57 4.08 10.60
N VAL A 10 3.31 3.03 11.36
CA VAL A 10 4.13 1.80 11.40
C VAL A 10 3.37 0.66 10.74
N LEU A 11 3.95 0.10 9.68
CA LEU A 11 3.48 -1.11 9.03
C LEU A 11 4.26 -2.32 9.57
N ARG A 12 3.58 -3.33 10.12
CA ARG A 12 4.17 -4.66 10.30
C ARG A 12 4.26 -5.36 8.95
N LYS A 13 5.45 -5.37 8.37
CA LYS A 13 5.71 -6.02 7.08
C LYS A 13 6.34 -7.39 7.30
N ASP A 14 5.49 -8.39 7.42
CA ASP A 14 5.83 -9.76 7.77
C ASP A 14 4.89 -10.75 7.03
N PHE A 15 5.15 -12.05 7.09
CA PHE A 15 4.22 -13.09 6.68
C PHE A 15 3.23 -13.36 7.83
N ILE A 16 2.04 -12.80 7.72
CA ILE A 16 1.00 -12.94 8.73
C ILE A 16 0.05 -14.05 8.30
N ILE A 17 -0.09 -15.06 9.14
CA ILE A 17 -0.88 -16.27 8.92
C ILE A 17 -1.76 -16.62 10.12
N ASP A 18 -1.75 -15.82 11.19
CA ASP A 18 -2.47 -16.08 12.43
C ASP A 18 -2.98 -14.77 13.03
N ALA A 19 -4.21 -14.79 13.54
CA ALA A 19 -4.85 -13.62 14.17
C ALA A 19 -4.08 -13.10 15.40
N TYR A 20 -3.35 -13.97 16.11
CA TYR A 20 -2.48 -13.56 17.21
C TYR A 20 -1.42 -12.55 16.75
N GLN A 21 -0.88 -12.69 15.52
CA GLN A 21 0.09 -11.76 14.98
C GLN A 21 -0.48 -10.34 14.79
N MET A 22 -1.81 -10.21 14.60
CA MET A 22 -2.48 -8.90 14.57
C MET A 22 -2.52 -8.25 15.95
N LEU A 23 -2.85 -9.02 16.99
CA LEU A 23 -2.82 -8.54 18.39
C LEU A 23 -1.40 -8.12 18.78
N GLU A 24 -0.41 -8.95 18.46
CA GLU A 24 1.01 -8.67 18.70
C GLU A 24 1.46 -7.40 17.97
N ALA A 25 1.13 -7.26 16.67
CA ALA A 25 1.45 -6.05 15.89
C ALA A 25 0.89 -4.80 16.56
N ARG A 26 -0.37 -4.83 16.98
CA ARG A 26 -1.02 -3.70 17.65
C ARG A 26 -0.40 -3.41 19.01
N ALA A 27 -0.09 -4.44 19.80
CA ALA A 27 0.54 -4.30 21.11
C ALA A 27 1.92 -3.63 21.01
N TYR A 28 2.68 -3.92 19.95
CA TYR A 28 3.97 -3.26 19.67
C TYR A 28 3.84 -1.93 18.93
N GLY A 29 2.63 -1.42 18.70
CA GLY A 29 2.39 -0.07 18.19
C GLY A 29 2.31 0.04 16.68
N ALA A 30 2.07 -1.06 15.96
CA ALA A 30 1.75 -0.99 14.54
C ALA A 30 0.40 -0.30 14.29
N ASP A 31 0.31 0.45 13.20
CA ASP A 31 -0.91 1.11 12.73
C ASP A 31 -1.61 0.33 11.63
N THR A 32 -0.85 -0.52 10.95
CA THR A 32 -1.31 -1.42 9.90
C THR A 32 -0.43 -2.66 9.82
N ALA A 33 -0.90 -3.71 9.14
CA ALA A 33 -0.17 -4.94 8.91
C ALA A 33 -0.33 -5.40 7.47
N LEU A 34 0.65 -6.16 6.95
CA LEU A 34 0.62 -6.71 5.61
C LEU A 34 -0.08 -8.06 5.61
N LEU A 35 -1.03 -8.25 4.68
CA LEU A 35 -1.61 -9.54 4.33
C LEU A 35 -1.27 -9.87 2.88
N ILE A 36 -0.75 -11.06 2.61
CA ILE A 36 -0.29 -11.47 1.28
C ILE A 36 -1.25 -12.53 0.73
N VAL A 37 -2.02 -12.17 -0.31
CA VAL A 37 -3.08 -13.04 -0.86
C VAL A 37 -2.52 -14.37 -1.36
N SER A 38 -1.33 -14.39 -1.97
CA SER A 38 -0.73 -15.61 -2.52
C SER A 38 -0.35 -16.66 -1.46
N VAL A 39 -0.30 -16.29 -0.18
CA VAL A 39 0.04 -17.22 0.92
C VAL A 39 -1.14 -17.59 1.82
N LEU A 40 -2.33 -17.01 1.57
CA LEU A 40 -3.54 -17.19 2.36
C LEU A 40 -4.66 -17.81 1.52
N THR A 41 -5.48 -18.64 2.12
CA THR A 41 -6.78 -19.00 1.58
C THR A 41 -7.77 -17.84 1.75
N ASP A 42 -8.90 -17.86 1.04
CA ASP A 42 -9.91 -16.79 1.16
C ASP A 42 -10.50 -16.72 2.57
N ALA A 43 -10.68 -17.85 3.24
CA ALA A 43 -11.17 -17.91 4.61
C ALA A 43 -10.17 -17.28 5.59
N GLU A 44 -8.89 -17.60 5.49
CA GLU A 44 -7.82 -17.01 6.31
C GLU A 44 -7.68 -15.51 6.04
N LEU A 45 -7.75 -15.08 4.77
CA LEU A 45 -7.67 -13.67 4.41
C LEU A 45 -8.82 -12.87 5.02
N ALA A 46 -10.05 -13.36 4.92
CA ALA A 46 -11.23 -12.72 5.50
C ALA A 46 -11.14 -12.65 7.03
N GLU A 47 -10.71 -13.75 7.68
CA GLU A 47 -10.50 -13.80 9.14
C GLU A 47 -9.43 -12.78 9.58
N LEU A 48 -8.29 -12.71 8.89
CA LEU A 48 -7.20 -11.81 9.23
C LEU A 48 -7.54 -10.34 8.98
N ILE A 49 -8.33 -10.01 7.93
CA ILE A 49 -8.88 -8.67 7.72
C ILE A 49 -9.79 -8.28 8.90
N ALA A 50 -10.69 -9.18 9.31
CA ALA A 50 -11.57 -8.94 10.45
C ALA A 50 -10.78 -8.78 11.76
N ALA A 51 -9.77 -9.62 12.00
CA ALA A 51 -8.90 -9.55 13.17
C ALA A 51 -8.12 -8.21 13.23
N ALA A 52 -7.60 -7.74 12.10
CA ALA A 52 -6.93 -6.43 12.03
C ALA A 52 -7.89 -5.29 12.40
N ARG A 53 -9.11 -5.29 11.82
CA ARG A 53 -10.13 -4.28 12.11
C ARG A 53 -10.61 -4.29 13.54
N ALA A 54 -10.70 -5.48 14.17
CA ALA A 54 -11.06 -5.62 15.58
C ALA A 54 -10.07 -4.91 16.53
N VAL A 55 -8.82 -4.73 16.10
CA VAL A 55 -7.79 -3.96 16.84
C VAL A 55 -7.52 -2.59 16.24
N ALA A 56 -8.48 -2.04 15.49
CA ALA A 56 -8.43 -0.72 14.85
C ALA A 56 -7.23 -0.54 13.89
N MET A 57 -6.91 -1.57 13.11
CA MET A 57 -5.95 -1.52 11.99
C MET A 57 -6.66 -1.86 10.68
N GLU A 58 -6.51 -1.04 9.65
CA GLU A 58 -6.89 -1.43 8.29
C GLU A 58 -5.66 -2.06 7.61
N PRO A 59 -5.72 -3.34 7.19
CA PRO A 59 -4.56 -4.04 6.66
C PRO A 59 -4.23 -3.60 5.22
N LEU A 60 -2.94 -3.60 4.88
CA LEU A 60 -2.45 -3.51 3.51
C LEU A 60 -2.48 -4.91 2.89
N VAL A 61 -3.38 -5.15 1.94
CA VAL A 61 -3.56 -6.46 1.30
C VAL A 61 -2.76 -6.51 0.00
N GLU A 62 -1.70 -7.32 -0.02
CA GLU A 62 -0.77 -7.41 -1.14
C GLU A 62 -1.26 -8.39 -2.20
N VAL A 63 -1.27 -7.94 -3.46
CA VAL A 63 -1.65 -8.69 -4.65
C VAL A 63 -0.63 -8.50 -5.78
N ASN A 64 -0.51 -9.50 -6.67
CA ASN A 64 0.34 -9.42 -7.88
C ASN A 64 -0.44 -9.74 -9.16
N THR A 65 -1.51 -10.51 -9.08
CA THR A 65 -2.31 -10.93 -10.24
C THR A 65 -3.74 -10.39 -10.18
N GLU A 66 -4.46 -10.46 -11.29
CA GLU A 66 -5.88 -10.09 -11.36
C GLU A 66 -6.73 -11.03 -10.48
N GLU A 67 -6.40 -12.32 -10.47
CA GLU A 67 -7.07 -13.32 -9.64
C GLU A 67 -6.89 -13.00 -8.15
N GLU A 68 -5.67 -12.65 -7.72
CA GLU A 68 -5.42 -12.23 -6.34
C GLU A 68 -6.16 -10.94 -5.98
N LEU A 69 -6.26 -9.98 -6.92
CA LEU A 69 -7.05 -8.76 -6.73
C LEU A 69 -8.53 -9.08 -6.50
N GLU A 70 -9.12 -9.96 -7.32
CA GLU A 70 -10.52 -10.38 -7.17
C GLU A 70 -10.77 -11.03 -5.80
N ARG A 71 -9.88 -11.92 -5.39
CA ARG A 71 -9.94 -12.56 -4.07
C ARG A 71 -9.88 -11.52 -2.94
N ALA A 72 -8.93 -10.58 -3.01
CA ALA A 72 -8.79 -9.50 -2.02
C ALA A 72 -10.06 -8.65 -1.92
N LEU A 73 -10.62 -8.23 -3.05
CA LEU A 73 -11.84 -7.43 -3.09
C LEU A 73 -13.05 -8.20 -2.55
N SER A 74 -13.19 -9.48 -2.91
CA SER A 74 -14.26 -10.36 -2.42
C SER A 74 -14.18 -10.60 -0.90
N CYS A 75 -12.98 -10.58 -0.32
CA CYS A 75 -12.76 -10.64 1.13
C CYS A 75 -12.92 -9.27 1.82
N GLY A 76 -13.27 -8.21 1.08
CA GLY A 76 -13.55 -6.88 1.62
C GLY A 76 -12.31 -6.04 1.91
N ALA A 77 -11.18 -6.28 1.25
CA ALA A 77 -9.98 -5.45 1.37
C ALA A 77 -10.25 -4.02 0.88
N LYS A 78 -9.79 -3.02 1.62
CA LYS A 78 -9.95 -1.58 1.31
C LYS A 78 -8.63 -0.90 0.92
N VAL A 79 -7.51 -1.44 1.35
CA VAL A 79 -6.17 -0.94 0.99
C VAL A 79 -5.43 -2.04 0.26
N ILE A 80 -5.28 -1.89 -1.05
CA ILE A 80 -4.65 -2.88 -1.93
C ILE A 80 -3.22 -2.46 -2.24
N GLY A 81 -2.27 -3.31 -1.88
CA GLY A 81 -0.87 -3.16 -2.24
C GLY A 81 -0.52 -3.97 -3.48
N VAL A 82 -0.26 -3.33 -4.60
CA VAL A 82 0.16 -4.06 -5.81
C VAL A 82 1.67 -4.27 -5.78
N ASN A 83 2.09 -5.52 -5.61
CA ASN A 83 3.49 -5.88 -5.66
C ASN A 83 3.95 -6.07 -7.11
N ASN A 84 4.74 -5.12 -7.63
CA ASN A 84 5.34 -5.22 -8.96
C ASN A 84 6.39 -6.33 -9.08
N ARG A 85 6.82 -6.91 -7.96
CA ARG A 85 7.72 -8.06 -7.94
C ARG A 85 6.91 -9.34 -7.78
N ASN A 86 6.96 -10.21 -8.76
CA ASN A 86 6.41 -11.55 -8.64
C ASN A 86 7.21 -12.35 -7.60
N LEU A 87 6.54 -12.88 -6.56
CA LEU A 87 7.19 -13.56 -5.45
C LEU A 87 7.76 -14.93 -5.81
N HIS A 88 7.35 -15.53 -6.95
CA HIS A 88 7.86 -16.82 -7.42
C HIS A 88 9.10 -16.66 -8.33
N THR A 89 9.07 -15.67 -9.23
CA THR A 89 10.12 -15.46 -10.24
C THR A 89 11.11 -14.35 -9.89
N PHE A 90 10.76 -13.52 -8.88
CA PHE A 90 11.47 -12.30 -8.47
C PHE A 90 11.61 -11.24 -9.57
N LYS A 91 10.95 -11.43 -10.72
CA LYS A 91 10.92 -10.42 -11.78
C LYS A 91 10.06 -9.23 -11.36
N VAL A 92 10.53 -8.03 -11.73
CA VAL A 92 9.81 -6.77 -11.48
C VAL A 92 9.20 -6.28 -12.79
N ASP A 93 7.89 -6.04 -12.76
CA ASP A 93 7.14 -5.44 -13.87
C ASP A 93 6.25 -4.31 -13.33
N LEU A 94 6.61 -3.06 -13.62
CA LEU A 94 5.87 -1.88 -13.16
C LEU A 94 4.50 -1.74 -13.83
N THR A 95 4.23 -2.43 -14.95
CA THR A 95 2.92 -2.42 -15.61
C THR A 95 1.87 -3.19 -14.81
N THR A 96 2.28 -4.04 -13.87
CA THR A 96 1.36 -4.78 -12.98
C THR A 96 0.46 -3.82 -12.21
N THR A 97 1.03 -2.79 -11.59
CA THR A 97 0.24 -1.79 -10.86
C THR A 97 -0.73 -1.04 -11.77
N GLU A 98 -0.29 -0.62 -12.97
CA GLU A 98 -1.16 0.10 -13.92
C GLU A 98 -2.35 -0.75 -14.36
N ARG A 99 -2.10 -2.02 -14.69
CA ARG A 99 -3.13 -2.96 -15.10
C ARG A 99 -4.17 -3.19 -13.99
N LEU A 100 -3.73 -3.46 -12.77
CA LEU A 100 -4.64 -3.72 -11.65
C LEU A 100 -5.39 -2.44 -11.22
N ALA A 101 -4.75 -1.28 -11.25
CA ALA A 101 -5.40 -0.01 -10.99
C ALA A 101 -6.50 0.31 -12.02
N ALA A 102 -6.27 -0.01 -13.30
CA ALA A 102 -7.29 0.15 -14.34
C ALA A 102 -8.54 -0.71 -14.08
N ILE A 103 -8.38 -1.93 -13.55
CA ILE A 103 -9.51 -2.81 -13.19
C ILE A 103 -10.33 -2.19 -12.06
N VAL A 104 -9.67 -1.70 -10.98
CA VAL A 104 -10.36 -1.05 -9.86
C VAL A 104 -11.05 0.24 -10.30
N ALA A 105 -10.38 1.04 -11.14
CA ALA A 105 -10.95 2.27 -11.70
C ALA A 105 -12.20 2.01 -12.57
N ALA A 106 -12.18 0.96 -13.38
CA ALA A 106 -13.33 0.57 -14.21
C ALA A 106 -14.58 0.17 -13.39
N ARG A 107 -14.40 -0.22 -12.12
CA ARG A 107 -15.48 -0.50 -11.17
C ARG A 107 -15.99 0.74 -10.44
N GLY A 108 -15.37 1.90 -10.65
CA GLY A 108 -15.68 3.13 -9.91
C GLY A 108 -15.23 3.11 -8.45
N ALA A 109 -14.49 2.07 -8.03
CA ALA A 109 -14.09 1.87 -6.63
C ALA A 109 -12.77 2.57 -6.26
N LEU A 110 -11.99 3.04 -7.25
CA LEU A 110 -10.69 3.67 -7.00
C LEU A 110 -10.84 5.06 -6.39
N VAL A 111 -10.27 5.25 -5.21
CA VAL A 111 -10.28 6.56 -4.53
C VAL A 111 -8.89 7.06 -4.24
N ALA A 112 -8.70 8.37 -4.39
CA ALA A 112 -7.50 9.05 -3.94
C ALA A 112 -7.53 9.23 -2.41
N PHE A 113 -6.40 8.98 -1.75
CA PHE A 113 -6.26 9.20 -0.31
C PHE A 113 -5.17 10.27 -0.04
N PRO A 114 -5.41 11.25 0.83
CA PRO A 114 -6.66 11.53 1.52
C PRO A 114 -7.75 12.00 0.55
N PRO A 115 -9.03 11.81 0.87
CA PRO A 115 -10.12 12.35 0.08
C PRO A 115 -9.97 13.86 -0.10
N ALA A 116 -10.42 14.38 -1.24
CA ALA A 116 -10.15 15.76 -1.66
C ALA A 116 -10.74 16.84 -0.75
N ALA A 117 -11.70 16.48 0.13
CA ALA A 117 -12.33 17.41 1.08
C ALA A 117 -12.63 16.70 2.41
N ASP A 118 -12.49 17.45 3.51
CA ASP A 118 -12.90 16.99 4.83
C ASP A 118 -14.42 16.76 4.85
N GLY A 119 -14.85 15.60 5.32
CA GLY A 119 -16.25 15.25 5.49
C GLY A 119 -16.92 14.55 4.29
N VAL A 120 -16.18 14.22 3.23
CA VAL A 120 -16.71 13.32 2.20
C VAL A 120 -16.75 11.90 2.75
N ALA A 121 -17.97 11.35 2.88
CA ALA A 121 -18.15 9.94 3.20
C ALA A 121 -17.44 9.11 2.13
N VAL A 122 -16.52 8.26 2.54
CA VAL A 122 -15.87 7.30 1.64
C VAL A 122 -16.89 6.18 1.43
N ASP A 123 -17.21 5.89 0.17
CA ASP A 123 -18.10 4.80 -0.19
C ASP A 123 -17.61 3.47 0.41
N ASP A 124 -18.55 2.62 0.83
CA ASP A 124 -18.20 1.31 1.37
C ASP A 124 -17.41 0.44 0.38
N ASP A 125 -17.55 0.71 -0.92
CA ASP A 125 -16.81 0.03 -1.99
C ASP A 125 -15.48 0.71 -2.36
N ALA A 126 -15.15 1.81 -1.69
CA ALA A 126 -13.94 2.57 -1.97
C ALA A 126 -12.64 1.79 -1.68
N VAL A 127 -11.72 1.81 -2.63
CA VAL A 127 -10.43 1.11 -2.57
C VAL A 127 -9.28 2.09 -2.75
N VAL A 128 -8.32 2.03 -1.85
CA VAL A 128 -7.05 2.77 -1.91
C VAL A 128 -5.98 1.86 -2.51
N MET A 129 -5.31 2.32 -3.57
CA MET A 129 -4.23 1.56 -4.21
C MET A 129 -2.86 2.07 -3.78
N VAL A 130 -1.95 1.13 -3.49
CA VAL A 130 -0.56 1.39 -3.10
C VAL A 130 0.36 0.58 -4.03
N ALA A 131 1.33 1.25 -4.67
CA ALA A 131 2.32 0.55 -5.48
C ALA A 131 3.51 0.09 -4.63
N LEU A 132 3.86 -1.19 -4.75
CA LEU A 132 4.95 -1.81 -4.00
C LEU A 132 6.02 -2.34 -4.96
N SER A 133 7.28 -2.33 -4.53
CA SER A 133 8.44 -2.87 -5.24
C SER A 133 8.79 -2.21 -6.58
N GLY A 134 10.08 -2.22 -6.91
CA GLY A 134 10.60 -1.78 -8.20
C GLY A 134 10.69 -0.27 -8.39
N ILE A 135 10.26 0.54 -7.43
CA ILE A 135 10.23 2.00 -7.49
C ILE A 135 11.62 2.54 -7.17
N ARG A 136 12.22 3.25 -8.11
CA ARG A 136 13.60 3.75 -7.99
C ARG A 136 13.72 5.25 -8.24
N THR A 137 12.83 5.80 -9.05
CA THR A 137 12.92 7.17 -9.53
C THR A 137 11.62 7.94 -9.30
N ARG A 138 11.72 9.27 -9.32
CA ARG A 138 10.55 10.16 -9.32
C ARG A 138 9.59 9.86 -10.47
N ARG A 139 10.12 9.47 -11.63
CA ARG A 139 9.32 9.08 -12.79
C ARG A 139 8.43 7.87 -12.48
N ASP A 140 8.97 6.87 -11.77
CA ASP A 140 8.17 5.71 -11.35
C ASP A 140 7.06 6.12 -10.39
N ALA A 141 7.35 7.00 -9.42
CA ALA A 141 6.35 7.53 -8.49
C ALA A 141 5.21 8.27 -9.21
N LEU A 142 5.56 9.16 -10.16
CA LEU A 142 4.58 9.90 -10.97
C LEU A 142 3.73 8.97 -11.84
N ARG A 143 4.32 7.93 -12.40
CA ARG A 143 3.63 6.92 -13.18
C ARG A 143 2.50 6.25 -12.38
N PHE A 144 2.76 5.91 -11.12
CA PHE A 144 1.75 5.31 -10.24
C PHE A 144 0.70 6.31 -9.76
N GLU A 145 1.08 7.54 -9.50
CA GLU A 145 0.12 8.61 -9.23
C GLU A 145 -0.86 8.80 -10.40
N GLN A 146 -0.36 8.77 -11.64
CA GLN A 146 -1.18 8.95 -12.85
C GLN A 146 -2.19 7.81 -13.07
N CYS A 147 -1.90 6.59 -12.64
CA CYS A 147 -2.86 5.49 -12.69
C CYS A 147 -3.78 5.40 -11.47
N GLY A 148 -3.73 6.38 -10.55
CA GLY A 148 -4.62 6.51 -9.41
C GLY A 148 -4.13 5.89 -8.11
N CYS A 149 -2.86 5.46 -8.02
CA CYS A 149 -2.31 5.04 -6.75
C CYS A 149 -2.15 6.24 -5.80
N SER A 150 -2.60 6.05 -4.57
CA SER A 150 -2.55 7.07 -3.51
C SER A 150 -1.23 7.08 -2.74
N ALA A 151 -0.49 5.99 -2.79
CA ALA A 151 0.78 5.85 -2.08
C ALA A 151 1.74 4.90 -2.81
N ILE A 152 3.01 4.99 -2.43
CA ILE A 152 4.06 4.06 -2.84
C ILE A 152 4.79 3.55 -1.60
N LEU A 153 5.24 2.29 -1.64
CA LEU A 153 6.09 1.70 -0.61
C LEU A 153 7.46 1.39 -1.20
N VAL A 154 8.48 2.04 -0.64
CA VAL A 154 9.85 2.00 -1.16
C VAL A 154 10.82 1.59 -0.05
N GLY A 155 11.50 0.48 -0.23
CA GLY A 155 12.52 -0.01 0.71
C GLY A 155 13.87 -0.17 0.04
N GLU A 156 13.98 -1.08 -0.92
CA GLU A 156 15.26 -1.51 -1.50
C GLU A 156 16.10 -0.34 -2.06
N SER A 157 15.50 0.55 -2.83
CA SER A 157 16.24 1.68 -3.43
C SER A 157 16.74 2.68 -2.38
N LEU A 158 15.99 2.91 -1.31
CA LEU A 158 16.42 3.78 -0.20
C LEU A 158 17.53 3.14 0.61
N MET A 159 17.43 1.83 0.91
CA MET A 159 18.44 1.10 1.68
C MET A 159 19.76 0.92 0.91
N ARG A 160 19.73 0.96 -0.43
CA ARG A 160 20.92 0.89 -1.29
C ARG A 160 21.54 2.26 -1.57
N ALA A 161 20.84 3.35 -1.29
CA ALA A 161 21.31 4.69 -1.54
C ALA A 161 22.47 5.07 -0.59
N ALA A 162 23.48 5.75 -1.11
CA ALA A 162 24.57 6.30 -0.30
C ALA A 162 24.04 7.34 0.71
N ASP A 163 23.03 8.10 0.32
CA ASP A 163 22.26 9.01 1.18
C ASP A 163 20.76 8.72 1.02
N PRO A 164 20.16 7.94 1.95
CA PRO A 164 18.73 7.63 1.91
C PRO A 164 17.82 8.87 2.01
N SER A 165 18.27 9.92 2.72
CA SER A 165 17.49 11.15 2.88
C SER A 165 17.41 11.92 1.55
N ALA A 166 18.54 12.08 0.86
CA ALA A 166 18.57 12.69 -0.46
C ALA A 166 17.76 11.87 -1.49
N ALA A 167 17.88 10.53 -1.46
CA ALA A 167 17.11 9.64 -2.31
C ALA A 167 15.60 9.76 -2.06
N LEU A 168 15.16 9.83 -0.81
CA LEU A 168 13.77 10.06 -0.46
C LEU A 168 13.27 11.42 -0.95
N GLN A 169 14.06 12.48 -0.74
CA GLN A 169 13.71 13.82 -1.24
C GLN A 169 13.58 13.85 -2.76
N ALA A 170 14.46 13.16 -3.49
CA ALA A 170 14.39 13.04 -4.95
C ALA A 170 13.11 12.32 -5.41
N LEU A 171 12.69 11.27 -4.71
CA LEU A 171 11.42 10.57 -4.98
C LEU A 171 10.20 11.46 -4.75
N VAL A 172 10.22 12.27 -3.67
CA VAL A 172 9.07 13.08 -3.24
C VAL A 172 8.96 14.39 -4.01
N ARG A 173 10.06 15.14 -4.11
CA ARG A 173 10.06 16.53 -4.59
C ARG A 173 10.50 16.67 -6.05
N GLY A 174 11.20 15.66 -6.58
CA GLY A 174 11.93 15.80 -7.84
C GLY A 174 13.07 16.83 -7.73
N ASP A 175 13.59 17.20 -8.85
CA ASP A 175 14.66 18.19 -9.03
C ASP A 175 14.18 19.66 -8.97
N GLY A 176 13.13 19.94 -8.24
CA GLY A 176 12.67 21.31 -7.93
C GLY A 176 11.80 21.99 -9.00
N ARG A 177 11.39 21.30 -10.07
CA ARG A 177 10.60 21.88 -11.17
C ARG A 177 9.16 21.37 -11.32
N GLY A 178 8.62 20.62 -10.38
CA GLY A 178 7.26 20.05 -10.46
C GLY A 178 6.46 20.25 -9.19
N ARG A 179 5.11 20.26 -9.31
CA ARG A 179 4.20 20.23 -8.15
C ARG A 179 4.51 18.98 -7.32
N GLY A 180 4.75 19.19 -6.02
CA GLY A 180 5.12 18.10 -5.13
C GLY A 180 4.03 17.04 -5.03
N VAL A 181 4.39 15.80 -5.33
CA VAL A 181 3.56 14.63 -4.95
C VAL A 181 3.60 14.53 -3.42
N ARG A 182 2.45 14.41 -2.80
CA ARG A 182 2.38 14.10 -1.36
C ARG A 182 2.70 12.62 -1.17
N VAL A 183 3.98 12.31 -1.01
CA VAL A 183 4.38 10.99 -0.51
C VAL A 183 4.20 11.02 1.01
N LYS A 184 3.23 10.26 1.52
CA LYS A 184 3.19 9.93 2.94
C LYS A 184 4.06 8.69 3.13
N VAL A 185 5.20 8.87 3.79
CA VAL A 185 6.04 7.80 4.33
C VAL A 185 5.45 7.33 5.64
#